data_fe5c775d0c118b3656b766f4cfbe709c
#
_entry.id   fe5c775d0c118b3656b766f4cfbe709c
#
_cell.length_a   1.000
_cell.length_b   1.000
_cell.length_c   1.000
_cell.angle_alpha   90.00
_cell.angle_beta   90.00
_cell.angle_gamma   90.00
#
_symmetry.space_group_name_H-M   'P 1'
#
loop_
_entity.id
_entity.type
_entity.pdbx_description
1 polymer ?
#
loop_
_entity_poly.entity_id
_entity_poly.type
_entity_poly.pdbx_seq_one_letter_code
_entity_poly.pdbx_strand_id
1 'polypeptide(L)'
;MKNDLNPARLLEAFEVVMAKGEKTELGKIYEGIEAMTDYDGYNVYLRGNGVELHIGFHNTYDLKYDQAHQRDSFLKKIDALLNA
;
A
#
# COMPACT_ATOMS: atom_id res chain seq x y z
N MET A 1 -16.93 13.18 -4.60
CA MET A 1 -16.46 11.99 -3.99
C MET A 1 -15.16 12.22 -3.19
N LYS A 2 -15.17 11.71 -2.05
CA LYS A 2 -14.04 11.88 -1.18
C LYS A 2 -13.00 10.82 -1.46
N ASN A 3 -11.80 11.26 -1.55
CA ASN A 3 -10.69 10.33 -1.69
C ASN A 3 -9.89 10.24 -0.41
N ASP A 4 -10.62 10.26 0.67
CA ASP A 4 -9.95 10.19 1.95
C ASP A 4 -9.26 8.86 2.10
N LEU A 5 -7.97 8.92 2.31
CA LEU A 5 -7.21 7.73 2.61
C LEU A 5 -7.38 7.43 4.08
N ASN A 6 -7.80 6.22 4.34
CA ASN A 6 -8.01 5.79 5.72
C ASN A 6 -6.86 4.88 6.11
N PRO A 7 -6.02 5.27 7.08
CA PRO A 7 -4.88 4.43 7.44
C PRO A 7 -5.25 3.01 7.82
N ALA A 8 -6.40 2.81 8.48
CA ALA A 8 -6.83 1.46 8.83
C ALA A 8 -7.08 0.62 7.59
N ARG A 9 -7.69 1.22 6.55
CA ARG A 9 -7.96 0.53 5.32
C ARG A 9 -6.67 0.22 4.57
N LEU A 10 -5.72 1.14 4.61
CA LEU A 10 -4.43 0.91 3.97
C LEU A 10 -3.66 -0.21 4.66
N LEU A 11 -3.77 -0.29 5.98
CA LEU A 11 -3.15 -1.39 6.70
C LEU A 11 -3.80 -2.73 6.38
N GLU A 12 -5.12 -2.74 6.16
CA GLU A 12 -5.80 -3.95 5.71
C GLU A 12 -5.25 -4.41 4.37
N ALA A 13 -5.02 -3.48 3.46
CA ALA A 13 -4.45 -3.84 2.16
C ALA A 13 -3.06 -4.43 2.34
N PHE A 14 -2.26 -3.84 3.21
CA PHE A 14 -0.94 -4.37 3.52
C PHE A 14 -1.05 -5.82 4.00
N GLU A 15 -2.00 -6.09 4.88
CA GLU A 15 -2.16 -7.43 5.42
C GLU A 15 -2.59 -8.42 4.35
N VAL A 16 -3.44 -7.99 3.42
CA VAL A 16 -3.85 -8.86 2.31
C VAL A 16 -2.63 -9.24 1.47
N VAL A 17 -1.78 -8.26 1.15
CA VAL A 17 -0.59 -8.54 0.37
C VAL A 17 0.34 -9.48 1.12
N MET A 18 0.52 -9.25 2.41
CA MET A 18 1.41 -10.12 3.21
C MET A 18 0.86 -11.54 3.32
N ALA A 19 -0.45 -11.69 3.34
CA ALA A 19 -1.07 -13.00 3.49
C ALA A 19 -1.14 -13.77 2.17
N LYS A 20 -1.39 -13.08 1.07
CA LYS A 20 -1.65 -13.73 -0.22
C LYS A 20 -0.52 -13.56 -1.21
N GLY A 21 0.40 -12.64 -0.96
CA GLY A 21 1.43 -12.31 -1.92
C GLY A 21 2.56 -13.29 -1.99
N GLU A 22 3.36 -13.15 -3.02
CA GLU A 22 4.57 -13.94 -3.19
C GLU A 22 5.76 -13.20 -2.60
N LYS A 23 6.66 -13.94 -2.03
CA LYS A 23 7.81 -13.34 -1.38
C LYS A 23 8.73 -12.65 -2.38
N THR A 24 9.18 -11.45 -2.03
CA THR A 24 10.16 -10.72 -2.81
C THR A 24 11.37 -10.45 -1.93
N GLU A 25 12.37 -9.78 -2.49
CA GLU A 25 13.56 -9.42 -1.72
C GLU A 25 13.22 -8.52 -0.55
N LEU A 26 12.27 -7.61 -0.74
CA LEU A 26 11.95 -6.61 0.26
C LEU A 26 10.75 -6.96 1.11
N GLY A 27 9.88 -7.80 0.61
CA GLY A 27 8.66 -8.14 1.31
C GLY A 27 7.83 -9.11 0.53
N LYS A 28 6.62 -8.72 0.16
CA LYS A 28 5.72 -9.55 -0.65
C LYS A 28 5.02 -8.72 -1.69
N ILE A 29 4.61 -9.36 -2.77
CA ILE A 29 3.91 -8.67 -3.85
C ILE A 29 2.66 -9.44 -4.21
N TYR A 30 1.56 -8.73 -4.42
CA TYR A 30 0.28 -9.29 -4.78
C TYR A 30 -0.45 -8.30 -5.67
N GLU A 31 -0.89 -8.77 -6.84
CA GLU A 31 -1.65 -7.94 -7.79
C GLU A 31 -0.92 -6.65 -8.14
N GLY A 32 0.39 -6.71 -8.26
CA GLY A 32 1.17 -5.55 -8.61
C GLY A 32 1.48 -4.59 -7.48
N ILE A 33 1.04 -4.92 -6.27
CA ILE A 33 1.32 -4.09 -5.09
C ILE A 33 2.35 -4.82 -4.24
N GLU A 34 3.47 -4.18 -3.99
CA GLU A 34 4.51 -4.74 -3.13
C GLU A 34 4.39 -4.14 -1.73
N ALA A 35 4.39 -4.99 -0.73
CA ALA A 35 4.29 -4.58 0.66
C ALA A 35 5.57 -4.92 1.40
N MET A 36 6.01 -4.01 2.24
CA MET A 36 7.22 -4.22 3.02
C MET A 36 7.17 -3.42 4.31
N THR A 37 7.96 -3.79 5.28
CA THR A 37 8.09 -3.05 6.53
C THR A 37 9.56 -2.76 6.78
N ASP A 38 9.82 -1.80 7.66
CA ASP A 38 11.19 -1.58 8.08
C ASP A 38 11.56 -2.61 9.14
N TYR A 39 12.78 -2.51 9.64
CA TYR A 39 13.32 -3.47 10.58
C TYR A 39 12.46 -3.60 11.84
N ASP A 40 11.98 -2.48 12.33
CA ASP A 40 11.21 -2.44 13.58
C ASP A 40 9.74 -2.76 13.37
N GLY A 41 9.27 -2.70 12.14
CA GLY A 41 7.87 -2.94 11.86
C GLY A 41 6.96 -1.75 12.14
N TYR A 42 7.53 -0.61 12.47
CA TYR A 42 6.72 0.59 12.73
C TYR A 42 6.32 1.31 11.46
N ASN A 43 7.08 1.12 10.40
CA ASN A 43 6.79 1.77 9.13
C ASN A 43 6.43 0.72 8.10
N VAL A 44 5.30 0.94 7.45
CA VAL A 44 4.77 0.03 6.46
C VAL A 44 4.80 0.73 5.11
N TYR A 45 5.20 0.02 4.08
CA TYR A 45 5.29 0.58 2.72
C TYR A 45 4.48 -0.26 1.77
N LEU A 46 3.75 0.42 0.89
CA LEU A 46 3.05 -0.22 -0.23
C LEU A 46 3.51 0.48 -1.49
N ARG A 47 3.96 -0.28 -2.47
CA ARG A 47 4.49 0.28 -3.71
C ARG A 47 3.85 -0.39 -4.90
N GLY A 48 3.63 0.41 -5.93
CA GLY A 48 3.13 -0.13 -7.18
C GLY A 48 2.87 0.97 -8.17
N ASN A 49 3.01 0.67 -9.45
CA ASN A 49 2.65 1.58 -10.52
C ASN A 49 3.29 2.96 -10.38
N GLY A 50 4.54 3.01 -9.90
CA GLY A 50 5.23 4.29 -9.74
C GLY A 50 4.80 5.09 -8.51
N VAL A 51 4.02 4.49 -7.64
CA VAL A 51 3.53 5.15 -6.43
C VAL A 51 4.12 4.45 -5.22
N GLU A 52 4.50 5.23 -4.23
CA GLU A 52 4.98 4.69 -2.96
C GLU A 52 4.14 5.27 -1.83
N LEU A 53 3.55 4.40 -1.04
CA LEU A 53 2.78 4.79 0.12
C LEU A 53 3.51 4.36 1.38
N HIS A 54 3.70 5.30 2.29
CA HIS A 54 4.34 5.03 3.57
C HIS A 54 3.31 5.26 4.67
N ILE A 55 3.09 4.25 5.50
CA ILE A 55 2.18 4.36 6.64
C ILE A 55 3.04 4.32 7.87
N GLY A 56 3.04 5.41 8.60
CA GLY A 56 3.87 5.53 9.78
C GLY A 56 3.12 5.20 11.05
N PHE A 57 3.82 5.34 12.12
CA PHE A 57 3.29 5.22 13.46
C PHE A 57 2.22 6.30 13.66
N HIS A 58 1.30 6.10 14.53
CA HIS A 58 0.24 7.09 14.85
C HIS A 58 -0.72 7.36 13.71
N ASN A 59 -0.92 6.38 12.82
CA ASN A 59 -1.90 6.50 11.74
C ASN A 59 -1.61 7.61 10.76
N THR A 60 -0.35 7.96 10.60
CA THR A 60 0.04 8.91 9.57
C THR A 60 0.36 8.17 8.29
N TYR A 61 0.24 8.88 7.16
CA TYR A 61 0.64 8.28 5.90
C TYR A 61 1.21 9.36 4.99
N ASP A 62 2.00 8.91 4.02
CA ASP A 62 2.64 9.79 3.06
C ASP A 62 2.60 9.08 1.71
N LEU A 63 2.10 9.76 0.70
CA LEU A 63 1.91 9.18 -0.62
C LEU A 63 2.77 9.94 -1.61
N LYS A 64 3.64 9.22 -2.31
CA LYS A 64 4.54 9.81 -3.29
C LYS A 64 4.21 9.29 -4.68
N TYR A 65 4.08 10.18 -5.63
CA TYR A 65 3.78 9.84 -7.00
C TYR A 65 4.18 11.01 -7.90
N ASP A 66 4.36 10.72 -9.18
CA ASP A 66 4.69 11.76 -10.15
C ASP A 66 3.46 12.37 -10.78
N GLN A 67 2.47 11.55 -11.09
CA GLN A 67 1.30 12.01 -11.82
C GLN A 67 0.04 11.50 -11.16
N ALA A 68 -1.01 12.32 -11.23
CA ALA A 68 -2.25 12.01 -10.55
C ALA A 68 -2.87 10.68 -11.00
N HIS A 69 -2.73 10.35 -12.29
CA HIS A 69 -3.33 9.11 -12.77
C HIS A 69 -2.65 7.89 -12.15
N GLN A 70 -1.37 8.01 -11.79
CA GLN A 70 -0.68 6.94 -11.09
C GLN A 70 -1.25 6.73 -9.70
N ARG A 71 -1.50 7.83 -9.00
CA ARG A 71 -2.10 7.76 -7.69
C ARG A 71 -3.48 7.10 -7.77
N ASP A 72 -4.29 7.52 -8.72
CA ASP A 72 -5.65 7.00 -8.87
C ASP A 72 -5.64 5.52 -9.19
N SER A 73 -4.74 5.08 -10.07
CA SER A 73 -4.59 3.68 -10.40
C SER A 73 -4.21 2.87 -9.18
N PHE A 74 -3.26 3.39 -8.42
CA PHE A 74 -2.77 2.71 -7.22
C PHE A 74 -3.90 2.52 -6.20
N LEU A 75 -4.67 3.58 -5.97
CA LEU A 75 -5.75 3.52 -5.00
C LEU A 75 -6.86 2.57 -5.47
N LYS A 76 -7.10 2.50 -6.77
CA LYS A 76 -8.07 1.54 -7.30
C LYS A 76 -7.60 0.11 -7.05
N LYS A 77 -6.32 -0.15 -7.21
CA LYS A 77 -5.80 -1.48 -6.94
C LYS A 77 -5.95 -1.86 -5.48
N ILE A 78 -5.72 -0.90 -4.59
CA ILE A 78 -5.90 -1.16 -3.17
C ILE A 78 -7.36 -1.48 -2.87
N ASP A 79 -8.29 -0.73 -3.44
CA ASP A 79 -9.70 -1.03 -3.29
C ASP A 79 -10.03 -2.43 -3.80
N ALA A 80 -9.47 -2.80 -4.93
CA ALA A 80 -9.74 -4.11 -5.51
C ALA A 80 -9.25 -5.22 -4.59
N LEU A 81 -8.11 -5.03 -3.95
CA LEU A 81 -7.59 -6.02 -3.00
C LEU A 81 -8.56 -6.22 -1.84
N LEU A 82 -9.15 -5.13 -1.37
CA LEU A 82 -10.00 -5.18 -0.19
C LEU A 82 -11.39 -5.71 -0.50
N ASN A 83 -11.81 -5.60 -1.74
CA ASN A 83 -13.13 -6.05 -2.16
C ASN A 83 -13.12 -7.43 -2.81
N ALA A 84 -11.97 -8.03 -2.90
CA ALA A 84 -11.83 -9.33 -3.58
C ALA A 84 -12.31 -10.48 -2.69
#